data_02f7c04c56f1681958b6f7e98df2c5f0
#
_entry.id   02f7c04c56f1681958b6f7e98df2c5f0
#
_cell.length_a   1.000
_cell.length_b   1.000
_cell.length_c   1.000
_cell.angle_alpha   90.00
_cell.angle_beta   90.00
_cell.angle_gamma   90.00
#
_symmetry.space_group_name_H-M   'P 1'
#
loop_
_entity.id
_entity.type
_entity.pdbx_description
1 polymer ?
#
loop_
_entity_poly.entity_id
_entity_poly.type
_entity_poly.pdbx_seq_one_letter_code
_entity_poly.pdbx_strand_id
1 'polypeptide(L)'
;KDAEIIKKYNVELVDFRNITSSQKVISLDQKYFLDDFAHGAKFITWNLTGNPATFPAVQEALKGLSFSNPPSKSNVVSFAETGVTALSRRLTYKLGQVGGNAEYFTEKIKDFLSSKTYTHISNEVSFSDNCQGGYTTTTLCADWKMMGAITSLGTDIVELTGNHNNDYGAENNVKSIAAYREKNLKIVGGGENLVAAKVPLDVNDQIKLFAFNHSTSSVANGQIATENSAGANPYNEEEFKTELAAAKAKNKFVIVNVQFFECYAYPNGKIAFPECDKPISIHNQKEFFRHFIDLGADIVVGTSAHQPQTYELYKDKPIYYGLGNLFFDQISWPDTMRSLILTHYFYQGKYLQTRISPTLYDENFQTYLIDEPASREYLRRLVYASPKGY
;
A
#
# COMPACT_ATOMS: atom_id res chain seq x y z
N LYS A 1 27.76 -16.16 19.87
CA LYS A 1 27.14 -16.09 18.52
C LYS A 1 26.30 -14.83 18.35
N ASP A 2 25.41 -14.53 19.30
CA ASP A 2 24.48 -13.39 19.20
C ASP A 2 25.18 -12.03 19.30
N ALA A 3 26.18 -11.90 20.19
CA ALA A 3 26.99 -10.68 20.31
C ALA A 3 27.83 -10.37 19.05
N GLU A 4 28.28 -11.41 18.34
CA GLU A 4 29.00 -11.23 17.06
C GLU A 4 28.08 -10.82 15.93
N ILE A 5 26.86 -11.36 15.88
CA ILE A 5 25.82 -10.95 14.92
C ILE A 5 25.43 -9.51 15.16
N ILE A 6 25.17 -9.11 16.40
CA ILE A 6 24.83 -7.72 16.77
C ILE A 6 25.92 -6.78 16.30
N LYS A 7 27.20 -7.08 16.57
CA LYS A 7 28.33 -6.24 16.19
C LYS A 7 28.56 -6.21 14.65
N LYS A 8 28.39 -7.37 13.98
CA LYS A 8 28.64 -7.50 12.55
C LYS A 8 27.62 -6.78 11.68
N TYR A 9 26.36 -6.73 12.12
CA TYR A 9 25.25 -6.21 11.32
C TYR A 9 24.66 -4.90 11.87
N ASN A 10 25.33 -4.27 12.84
CA ASN A 10 24.86 -3.05 13.49
C ASN A 10 23.41 -3.17 14.01
N VAL A 11 23.09 -4.32 14.62
CA VAL A 11 21.78 -4.60 15.20
C VAL A 11 21.75 -4.02 16.60
N GLU A 12 20.72 -3.30 16.94
CA GLU A 12 20.48 -2.67 18.23
C GLU A 12 19.18 -3.19 18.84
N LEU A 13 19.16 -3.40 20.15
CA LEU A 13 17.93 -3.64 20.90
C LEU A 13 17.38 -2.30 21.34
N VAL A 14 16.27 -1.91 20.74
CA VAL A 14 15.61 -0.62 21.01
C VAL A 14 14.29 -0.88 21.71
N ASP A 15 13.96 -0.08 22.73
CA ASP A 15 12.60 -0.07 23.29
C ASP A 15 11.62 0.27 22.17
N PHE A 16 10.56 -0.52 22.06
CA PHE A 16 9.52 -0.36 21.04
C PHE A 16 9.01 1.10 20.93
N ARG A 17 8.89 1.79 22.05
CA ARG A 17 8.44 3.20 22.10
C ARG A 17 9.42 4.18 21.48
N ASN A 18 10.66 3.77 21.34
CA ASN A 18 11.79 4.59 20.85
C ASN A 18 12.16 4.25 19.39
N ILE A 19 11.47 3.33 18.74
CA ILE A 19 11.70 3.03 17.32
C ILE A 19 11.50 4.30 16.50
N THR A 20 12.43 4.58 15.60
CA THR A 20 12.39 5.69 14.65
C THR A 20 12.19 5.18 13.22
N SER A 21 11.78 6.07 12.31
CA SER A 21 11.59 5.75 10.89
C SER A 21 12.90 5.33 10.19
N SER A 22 14.07 5.72 10.74
CA SER A 22 15.39 5.34 10.24
C SER A 22 15.85 3.95 10.70
N GLN A 23 15.15 3.33 11.64
CA GLN A 23 15.45 1.99 12.15
C GLN A 23 14.54 0.96 11.49
N LYS A 24 15.10 -0.18 11.12
CA LYS A 24 14.35 -1.29 10.54
C LYS A 24 14.12 -2.37 11.59
N VAL A 25 12.86 -2.65 11.91
CA VAL A 25 12.50 -3.81 12.73
C VAL A 25 12.69 -5.07 11.88
N ILE A 26 13.48 -6.01 12.37
CA ILE A 26 13.74 -7.28 11.72
C ILE A 26 12.78 -8.37 12.21
N SER A 27 12.47 -9.33 11.35
CA SER A 27 11.73 -10.52 11.74
C SER A 27 12.63 -11.49 12.51
N LEU A 28 12.08 -12.14 13.53
CA LEU A 28 12.71 -13.25 14.23
C LEU A 28 11.91 -14.52 13.94
N ASP A 29 12.59 -15.61 13.57
CA ASP A 29 11.96 -16.88 13.20
C ASP A 29 10.80 -16.72 12.20
N GLN A 30 11.02 -15.90 11.17
CA GLN A 30 10.03 -15.55 10.14
C GLN A 30 8.78 -14.79 10.65
N LYS A 31 8.76 -14.39 11.92
CA LYS A 31 7.69 -13.62 12.52
C LYS A 31 8.08 -12.16 12.67
N TYR A 32 7.22 -11.31 12.17
CA TYR A 32 7.42 -9.87 12.24
C TYR A 32 6.77 -9.33 13.51
N PHE A 33 7.57 -8.72 14.37
CA PHE A 33 7.14 -8.28 15.70
C PHE A 33 5.91 -7.36 15.67
N LEU A 34 5.83 -6.47 14.71
CA LEU A 34 4.71 -5.52 14.61
C LEU A 34 3.38 -6.17 14.13
N ASP A 35 3.44 -7.37 13.56
CA ASP A 35 2.24 -8.16 13.23
C ASP A 35 1.79 -9.07 14.39
N ASP A 36 2.71 -9.53 15.23
CA ASP A 36 2.43 -10.49 16.30
C ASP A 36 3.17 -10.16 17.61
N PHE A 37 2.59 -9.24 18.38
CA PHE A 37 3.12 -8.86 19.70
C PHE A 37 3.13 -9.98 20.72
N ALA A 38 2.24 -10.97 20.63
CA ALA A 38 2.19 -12.09 21.55
C ALA A 38 3.45 -12.96 21.43
N HIS A 39 4.08 -12.97 20.25
CA HIS A 39 5.34 -13.65 20.04
C HIS A 39 6.54 -12.84 20.57
N GLY A 40 6.52 -11.52 20.44
CA GLY A 40 7.60 -10.65 20.90
C GLY A 40 7.87 -10.80 22.41
N ALA A 41 6.84 -10.99 23.22
CA ALA A 41 6.97 -11.19 24.66
C ALA A 41 7.73 -12.49 25.05
N LYS A 42 7.87 -13.44 24.13
CA LYS A 42 8.60 -14.69 24.32
C LYS A 42 10.06 -14.64 23.86
N PHE A 43 10.47 -13.59 23.14
CA PHE A 43 11.80 -13.52 22.52
C PHE A 43 12.88 -12.92 23.44
N ILE A 44 12.52 -12.22 24.50
CA ILE A 44 13.49 -11.69 25.45
C ILE A 44 13.51 -12.61 26.67
N THR A 45 14.24 -13.71 26.56
CA THR A 45 14.63 -14.50 27.72
C THR A 45 16.00 -14.00 28.15
N TRP A 46 16.06 -13.32 29.28
CA TRP A 46 17.34 -12.95 29.91
C TRP A 46 17.94 -14.18 30.54
N ASN A 47 18.95 -14.75 29.90
CA ASN A 47 19.76 -15.78 30.52
C ASN A 47 20.95 -15.11 31.23
N LEU A 48 20.92 -15.06 32.55
CA LEU A 48 22.06 -14.66 33.33
C LEU A 48 23.13 -15.80 33.29
N THR A 49 24.18 -15.54 32.49
CA THR A 49 25.33 -16.42 32.39
C THR A 49 26.49 -15.76 33.11
N GLY A 50 27.10 -16.45 34.08
CA GLY A 50 28.23 -15.92 34.87
C GLY A 50 28.38 -16.62 36.20
N ASN A 51 29.11 -15.99 37.11
CA ASN A 51 29.27 -16.52 38.46
C ASN A 51 27.94 -16.45 39.25
N PRO A 52 27.35 -17.58 39.68
CA PRO A 52 26.08 -17.56 40.41
C PRO A 52 26.09 -16.70 41.69
N ALA A 53 27.25 -16.45 42.28
CA ALA A 53 27.38 -15.59 43.44
C ALA A 53 27.04 -14.12 43.18
N THR A 54 27.08 -13.66 41.92
CA THR A 54 26.73 -12.29 41.52
C THR A 54 25.26 -12.13 41.11
N PHE A 55 24.52 -13.24 40.94
CA PHE A 55 23.12 -13.20 40.49
C PHE A 55 22.18 -12.40 41.41
N PRO A 56 22.29 -12.50 42.77
CA PRO A 56 21.42 -11.70 43.62
C PRO A 56 21.58 -10.19 43.42
N ALA A 57 22.81 -9.71 43.25
CA ALA A 57 23.08 -8.27 42.99
C ALA A 57 22.54 -7.82 41.65
N VAL A 58 22.64 -8.66 40.61
CA VAL A 58 22.06 -8.37 39.29
C VAL A 58 20.53 -8.43 39.35
N GLN A 59 19.93 -9.39 40.04
CA GLN A 59 18.49 -9.46 40.25
C GLN A 59 17.97 -8.23 41.01
N GLU A 60 18.67 -7.73 41.99
CA GLU A 60 18.31 -6.51 42.72
C GLU A 60 18.38 -5.28 41.83
N ALA A 61 19.44 -5.14 41.01
CA ALA A 61 19.57 -4.07 40.00
C ALA A 61 18.47 -4.14 38.94
N LEU A 62 18.03 -5.36 38.57
CA LEU A 62 16.93 -5.54 37.57
C LEU A 62 15.55 -5.25 38.16
N LYS A 63 15.35 -5.32 39.49
CA LYS A 63 14.07 -4.96 40.14
C LYS A 63 13.69 -3.47 39.94
N GLY A 64 14.66 -2.61 39.75
CA GLY A 64 14.46 -1.19 39.45
C GLY A 64 14.11 -0.90 37.98
N LEU A 65 14.27 -1.88 37.11
CA LEU A 65 13.90 -1.76 35.71
C LEU A 65 12.41 -2.13 35.55
N SER A 66 11.55 -1.16 35.43
CA SER A 66 10.17 -1.41 35.03
C SER A 66 10.15 -1.83 33.56
N PHE A 67 10.19 -3.12 33.29
CA PHE A 67 9.83 -3.64 31.98
C PHE A 67 8.32 -3.41 31.82
N SER A 68 7.92 -2.35 31.15
CA SER A 68 6.53 -2.19 30.78
C SER A 68 6.13 -3.40 29.93
N ASN A 69 4.99 -4.00 30.22
CA ASN A 69 4.41 -5.03 29.36
C ASN A 69 4.49 -4.56 27.92
N PRO A 70 4.80 -5.45 26.96
CA PRO A 70 4.75 -5.09 25.56
C PRO A 70 3.40 -4.41 25.28
N PRO A 71 3.36 -3.38 24.42
CA PRO A 71 2.11 -2.71 24.09
C PRO A 71 1.10 -3.77 23.65
N SER A 72 -0.13 -3.66 24.10
CA SER A 72 -1.19 -4.54 23.62
C SER A 72 -1.35 -4.33 22.12
N LYS A 73 -1.69 -5.38 21.38
CA LYS A 73 -2.00 -5.30 19.93
C LYS A 73 -3.01 -4.19 19.62
N SER A 74 -3.91 -3.91 20.57
CA SER A 74 -4.92 -2.85 20.49
C SER A 74 -4.37 -1.42 20.37
N ASN A 75 -3.09 -1.19 20.71
CA ASN A 75 -2.47 0.14 20.66
C ASN A 75 -1.66 0.38 19.39
N VAL A 76 -1.52 -0.62 18.53
CA VAL A 76 -0.83 -0.51 17.25
C VAL A 76 -1.85 -0.48 16.12
N VAL A 77 -1.81 0.57 15.35
CA VAL A 77 -2.57 0.68 14.11
C VAL A 77 -1.69 0.19 12.96
N SER A 78 -2.18 -0.79 12.21
CA SER A 78 -1.59 -1.28 10.97
C SER A 78 -2.48 -0.87 9.79
N PHE A 79 -1.96 -0.06 8.88
CA PHE A 79 -2.66 0.37 7.69
C PHE A 79 -2.00 -0.26 6.46
N ALA A 80 -2.71 -1.17 5.78
CA ALA A 80 -2.24 -1.83 4.57
C ALA A 80 -2.69 -1.07 3.33
N GLU A 81 -1.74 -0.71 2.47
CA GLU A 81 -2.01 -0.13 1.15
C GLU A 81 -1.56 -1.10 0.05
N THR A 82 -2.37 -1.21 -0.98
CA THR A 82 -2.15 -2.12 -2.11
C THR A 82 -2.10 -1.39 -3.44
N GLY A 83 -1.48 -2.02 -4.43
CA GLY A 83 -1.46 -1.53 -5.80
C GLY A 83 -2.74 -1.81 -6.58
N VAL A 84 -2.61 -1.82 -7.90
CA VAL A 84 -3.73 -1.93 -8.83
C VAL A 84 -4.60 -3.14 -8.58
N THR A 85 -5.89 -2.88 -8.46
CA THR A 85 -6.95 -3.89 -8.47
C THR A 85 -7.86 -3.63 -9.66
N ALA A 86 -7.83 -4.52 -10.65
CA ALA A 86 -8.70 -4.49 -11.82
C ALA A 86 -9.26 -5.90 -12.07
N LEU A 87 -10.35 -6.21 -11.39
CA LEU A 87 -11.03 -7.52 -11.43
C LEU A 87 -11.85 -7.71 -12.72
N SER A 88 -11.15 -7.62 -13.85
CA SER A 88 -11.74 -7.52 -15.18
C SER A 88 -11.19 -8.57 -16.16
N ARG A 89 -11.67 -8.59 -17.37
CA ARG A 89 -11.18 -9.38 -18.52
C ARG A 89 -11.04 -10.89 -18.20
N ARG A 90 -9.80 -11.40 -18.12
CA ARG A 90 -9.52 -12.83 -17.83
C ARG A 90 -10.01 -13.26 -16.46
N LEU A 91 -10.02 -12.34 -15.48
CA LEU A 91 -10.55 -12.63 -14.15
C LEU A 91 -12.07 -12.84 -14.24
N THR A 92 -12.79 -12.04 -15.04
CA THR A 92 -14.23 -12.23 -15.28
C THR A 92 -14.51 -13.59 -15.95
N TYR A 93 -13.67 -13.99 -16.91
CA TYR A 93 -13.76 -15.32 -17.51
C TYR A 93 -13.50 -16.43 -16.48
N LYS A 94 -12.43 -16.29 -15.68
CA LYS A 94 -12.10 -17.24 -14.60
C LYS A 94 -13.20 -17.33 -13.55
N LEU A 95 -13.85 -16.21 -13.21
CA LEU A 95 -14.99 -16.18 -12.30
C LEU A 95 -16.09 -17.14 -12.74
N GLY A 96 -16.41 -17.17 -14.04
CA GLY A 96 -17.35 -18.14 -14.59
C GLY A 96 -16.92 -19.60 -14.40
N GLN A 97 -15.61 -19.87 -14.57
CA GLN A 97 -15.06 -21.23 -14.39
C GLN A 97 -15.10 -21.71 -12.93
N VAL A 98 -15.02 -20.80 -11.96
CA VAL A 98 -15.10 -21.12 -10.53
C VAL A 98 -16.52 -20.95 -9.96
N GLY A 99 -17.54 -21.05 -10.81
CA GLY A 99 -18.94 -21.01 -10.41
C GLY A 99 -19.43 -19.67 -9.86
N GLY A 100 -18.75 -18.56 -10.19
CA GLY A 100 -19.06 -17.23 -9.70
C GLY A 100 -18.53 -16.94 -8.28
N ASN A 101 -17.66 -17.79 -7.76
CA ASN A 101 -17.01 -17.58 -6.46
C ASN A 101 -15.85 -16.57 -6.56
N ALA A 102 -16.11 -15.31 -6.25
CA ALA A 102 -15.08 -14.26 -6.29
C ALA A 102 -14.02 -14.38 -5.19
N GLU A 103 -14.33 -15.01 -4.06
CA GLU A 103 -13.33 -15.24 -2.99
C GLU A 103 -12.19 -16.17 -3.42
N TYR A 104 -12.39 -16.92 -4.51
CA TYR A 104 -11.35 -17.71 -5.13
C TYR A 104 -10.06 -16.92 -5.38
N PHE A 105 -10.17 -15.67 -5.85
CA PHE A 105 -9.01 -14.83 -6.18
C PHE A 105 -8.23 -14.38 -4.95
N THR A 106 -8.89 -14.29 -3.80
CA THR A 106 -8.36 -13.74 -2.55
C THR A 106 -7.95 -14.80 -1.54
N GLU A 107 -8.28 -16.07 -1.78
CA GLU A 107 -8.13 -17.18 -0.82
C GLU A 107 -6.74 -17.24 -0.16
N LYS A 108 -5.67 -16.98 -0.94
CA LYS A 108 -4.29 -17.11 -0.47
C LYS A 108 -3.74 -15.84 0.21
N ILE A 109 -4.48 -14.71 0.17
CA ILE A 109 -4.00 -13.41 0.71
C ILE A 109 -4.97 -12.79 1.71
N LYS A 110 -6.23 -13.23 1.76
CA LYS A 110 -7.28 -12.61 2.57
C LYS A 110 -6.93 -12.56 4.06
N ASP A 111 -6.37 -13.61 4.61
CA ASP A 111 -6.03 -13.67 6.04
C ASP A 111 -4.94 -12.66 6.41
N PHE A 112 -3.99 -12.40 5.50
CA PHE A 112 -2.97 -11.39 5.70
C PHE A 112 -3.56 -9.98 5.69
N LEU A 113 -4.39 -9.64 4.72
CA LEU A 113 -4.99 -8.31 4.60
C LEU A 113 -6.05 -8.05 5.68
N SER A 114 -6.97 -8.99 5.91
CA SER A 114 -8.01 -8.86 6.93
C SER A 114 -7.49 -8.83 8.37
N SER A 115 -6.22 -9.22 8.60
CA SER A 115 -5.56 -9.10 9.91
C SER A 115 -5.14 -7.68 10.25
N LYS A 116 -5.17 -6.74 9.30
CA LYS A 116 -4.74 -5.35 9.51
C LYS A 116 -5.85 -4.52 10.17
N THR A 117 -5.47 -3.42 10.80
CA THR A 117 -6.45 -2.50 11.40
C THR A 117 -7.27 -1.79 10.33
N TYR A 118 -6.59 -1.43 9.22
CA TYR A 118 -7.23 -0.89 8.03
C TYR A 118 -6.61 -1.50 6.79
N THR A 119 -7.44 -1.86 5.82
CA THR A 119 -7.04 -2.39 4.52
C THR A 119 -7.57 -1.50 3.42
N HIS A 120 -6.66 -0.99 2.60
CA HIS A 120 -6.92 -0.18 1.42
C HIS A 120 -6.67 -0.99 0.16
N ILE A 121 -7.52 -0.80 -0.84
CA ILE A 121 -7.30 -1.25 -2.21
C ILE A 121 -7.44 -0.10 -3.20
N SER A 122 -6.55 -0.06 -4.21
CA SER A 122 -6.64 0.85 -5.34
C SER A 122 -7.43 0.17 -6.47
N ASN A 123 -8.73 0.49 -6.59
CA ASN A 123 -9.59 -0.13 -7.60
C ASN A 123 -9.71 0.75 -8.84
N GLU A 124 -9.31 0.21 -9.98
CA GLU A 124 -9.29 0.96 -11.25
C GLU A 124 -10.55 0.86 -12.07
N VAL A 125 -11.46 -0.06 -11.75
CA VAL A 125 -12.59 -0.39 -12.62
C VAL A 125 -13.92 -0.34 -11.89
N SER A 126 -14.94 0.17 -12.55
CA SER A 126 -16.32 0.12 -12.04
C SER A 126 -16.99 -1.21 -12.31
N PHE A 127 -18.01 -1.53 -11.51
CA PHE A 127 -18.89 -2.68 -11.74
C PHE A 127 -19.93 -2.38 -12.81
N SER A 128 -20.28 -3.39 -13.59
CA SER A 128 -21.32 -3.29 -14.62
C SER A 128 -22.07 -4.61 -14.79
N ASP A 129 -23.39 -4.51 -15.00
CA ASP A 129 -24.23 -5.68 -15.30
C ASP A 129 -23.87 -6.33 -16.64
N ASN A 130 -23.30 -5.55 -17.55
CA ASN A 130 -22.94 -5.99 -18.90
C ASN A 130 -21.43 -6.22 -19.06
N CYS A 131 -20.73 -6.47 -17.96
CA CYS A 131 -19.29 -6.71 -17.99
C CYS A 131 -18.98 -8.02 -18.69
N GLN A 132 -18.41 -7.94 -19.88
CA GLN A 132 -18.00 -9.11 -20.65
C GLN A 132 -16.52 -9.40 -20.43
N GLY A 133 -16.21 -10.66 -20.13
CA GLY A 133 -14.83 -11.14 -20.10
C GLY A 133 -14.23 -11.11 -21.50
N GLY A 134 -13.09 -10.49 -21.68
CA GLY A 134 -12.37 -10.42 -22.94
C GLY A 134 -10.87 -10.35 -22.74
N TYR A 135 -10.08 -10.91 -23.67
CA TYR A 135 -8.62 -11.00 -23.50
C TYR A 135 -7.84 -9.80 -24.01
N THR A 136 -8.46 -8.93 -24.80
CA THR A 136 -7.73 -7.91 -25.58
C THR A 136 -8.33 -6.50 -25.48
N THR A 137 -9.43 -6.32 -24.76
CA THR A 137 -10.06 -5.01 -24.64
C THR A 137 -9.27 -4.11 -23.70
N THR A 138 -9.18 -2.83 -24.04
CA THR A 138 -8.68 -1.77 -23.17
C THR A 138 -9.79 -1.06 -22.38
N THR A 139 -11.06 -1.38 -22.68
CA THR A 139 -12.24 -0.91 -21.95
C THR A 139 -12.56 -1.92 -20.86
N LEU A 140 -12.43 -1.54 -19.59
CA LEU A 140 -12.43 -2.43 -18.45
C LEU A 140 -13.68 -2.26 -17.59
N CYS A 141 -14.19 -3.37 -17.07
CA CYS A 141 -15.24 -3.41 -16.05
C CYS A 141 -15.07 -4.64 -15.16
N ALA A 142 -15.69 -4.62 -13.99
CA ALA A 142 -15.83 -5.77 -13.12
C ALA A 142 -17.27 -6.31 -13.10
N ASP A 143 -17.43 -7.62 -13.05
CA ASP A 143 -18.73 -8.24 -12.73
C ASP A 143 -19.10 -7.94 -11.28
N TRP A 144 -20.38 -7.70 -10.98
CA TRP A 144 -20.86 -7.39 -9.62
C TRP A 144 -20.48 -8.45 -8.58
N LYS A 145 -20.36 -9.71 -8.97
CA LYS A 145 -19.91 -10.78 -8.06
C LYS A 145 -18.49 -10.56 -7.54
N MET A 146 -17.67 -9.79 -8.28
CA MET A 146 -16.31 -9.45 -7.86
C MET A 146 -16.27 -8.52 -6.62
N MET A 147 -17.38 -7.92 -6.23
CA MET A 147 -17.50 -7.25 -4.93
C MET A 147 -17.17 -8.20 -3.78
N GLY A 148 -17.48 -9.49 -3.91
CA GLY A 148 -17.10 -10.53 -2.94
C GLY A 148 -15.59 -10.66 -2.74
N ALA A 149 -14.80 -10.50 -3.80
CA ALA A 149 -13.34 -10.48 -3.67
C ALA A 149 -12.87 -9.28 -2.84
N ILE A 150 -13.40 -8.08 -3.11
CA ILE A 150 -13.05 -6.86 -2.37
C ILE A 150 -13.39 -6.99 -0.89
N THR A 151 -14.62 -7.42 -0.57
CA THR A 151 -15.08 -7.51 0.82
C THR A 151 -14.40 -8.62 1.60
N SER A 152 -14.02 -9.73 0.96
CA SER A 152 -13.34 -10.86 1.62
C SER A 152 -11.93 -10.54 2.11
N LEU A 153 -11.31 -9.47 1.59
CA LEU A 153 -9.99 -8.99 2.03
C LEU A 153 -10.05 -8.23 3.36
N GLY A 154 -11.24 -7.99 3.93
CA GLY A 154 -11.38 -7.08 5.06
C GLY A 154 -11.12 -5.63 4.66
N THR A 155 -11.48 -5.27 3.42
CA THR A 155 -11.28 -3.92 2.90
C THR A 155 -12.10 -2.90 3.67
N ASP A 156 -11.46 -1.80 4.08
CA ASP A 156 -12.08 -0.65 4.74
C ASP A 156 -12.16 0.55 3.78
N ILE A 157 -11.18 0.66 2.87
CA ILE A 157 -10.98 1.84 2.02
C ILE A 157 -10.79 1.40 0.58
N VAL A 158 -11.53 2.02 -0.33
CA VAL A 158 -11.38 1.86 -1.78
C VAL A 158 -10.91 3.19 -2.37
N GLU A 159 -9.74 3.19 -2.98
CA GLU A 159 -9.23 4.30 -3.77
C GLU A 159 -9.79 4.21 -5.20
N LEU A 160 -10.28 5.34 -5.70
CA LEU A 160 -10.93 5.47 -7.01
C LEU A 160 -10.19 6.46 -7.92
N THR A 161 -8.87 6.52 -7.80
CA THR A 161 -8.02 7.37 -8.68
C THR A 161 -7.79 6.75 -10.06
N GLY A 162 -8.22 5.51 -10.27
CA GLY A 162 -7.96 4.73 -11.47
C GLY A 162 -8.43 5.40 -12.77
N ASN A 163 -7.76 5.07 -13.86
CA ASN A 163 -8.01 5.61 -15.21
C ASN A 163 -9.01 4.78 -16.01
N HIS A 164 -9.73 3.85 -15.39
CA HIS A 164 -10.72 2.98 -16.02
C HIS A 164 -12.09 2.96 -15.31
N ASN A 165 -12.28 3.84 -14.32
CA ASN A 165 -13.53 3.87 -13.54
C ASN A 165 -14.75 4.29 -14.38
N ASN A 166 -14.56 5.03 -15.46
CA ASN A 166 -15.63 5.49 -16.35
C ASN A 166 -15.67 4.76 -17.70
N ASP A 167 -14.94 3.67 -17.89
CA ASP A 167 -14.88 2.94 -19.17
C ASP A 167 -16.26 2.45 -19.64
N TYR A 168 -17.11 2.07 -18.69
CA TYR A 168 -18.51 1.68 -18.94
C TYR A 168 -19.50 2.78 -18.57
N GLY A 169 -19.02 4.06 -18.56
CA GLY A 169 -19.81 5.24 -18.28
C GLY A 169 -19.84 5.65 -16.82
N ALA A 170 -19.98 6.95 -16.59
CA ALA A 170 -20.00 7.56 -15.26
C ALA A 170 -21.16 7.03 -14.40
N GLU A 171 -22.28 6.58 -15.00
CA GLU A 171 -23.41 6.00 -14.28
C GLU A 171 -23.02 4.69 -13.58
N ASN A 172 -22.19 3.83 -14.20
CA ASN A 172 -21.71 2.60 -13.57
C ASN A 172 -20.71 2.92 -12.44
N ASN A 173 -19.94 3.99 -12.58
CA ASN A 173 -19.08 4.48 -11.49
C ASN A 173 -19.92 4.94 -10.30
N VAL A 174 -20.98 5.73 -10.51
CA VAL A 174 -21.92 6.13 -9.44
C VAL A 174 -22.53 4.92 -8.75
N LYS A 175 -23.00 3.91 -9.51
CA LYS A 175 -23.53 2.66 -8.94
C LYS A 175 -22.47 1.93 -8.11
N SER A 176 -21.22 1.87 -8.58
CA SER A 176 -20.11 1.25 -7.87
C SER A 176 -19.81 1.98 -6.55
N ILE A 177 -19.79 3.30 -6.57
CA ILE A 177 -19.63 4.14 -5.37
C ILE A 177 -20.75 3.88 -4.36
N ALA A 178 -22.00 3.82 -4.81
CA ALA A 178 -23.15 3.51 -3.94
C ALA A 178 -23.00 2.12 -3.30
N ALA A 179 -22.61 1.11 -4.09
CA ALA A 179 -22.41 -0.25 -3.59
C ALA A 179 -21.26 -0.35 -2.58
N TYR A 180 -20.18 0.40 -2.73
CA TYR A 180 -19.12 0.48 -1.70
C TYR A 180 -19.68 1.04 -0.39
N ARG A 181 -20.47 2.12 -0.44
CA ARG A 181 -21.08 2.71 0.76
C ARG A 181 -22.08 1.76 1.44
N GLU A 182 -22.87 1.01 0.68
CA GLU A 182 -23.77 -0.02 1.22
C GLU A 182 -23.01 -1.12 1.98
N LYS A 183 -21.75 -1.38 1.59
CA LYS A 183 -20.85 -2.29 2.30
C LYS A 183 -20.05 -1.61 3.42
N ASN A 184 -20.36 -0.35 3.77
CA ASN A 184 -19.61 0.47 4.73
C ASN A 184 -18.13 0.68 4.36
N LEU A 185 -17.77 0.58 3.08
CA LEU A 185 -16.45 0.89 2.61
C LEU A 185 -16.30 2.41 2.42
N LYS A 186 -15.23 2.96 2.94
CA LYS A 186 -14.87 4.36 2.71
C LYS A 186 -14.27 4.50 1.32
N ILE A 187 -14.48 5.64 0.66
CA ILE A 187 -13.88 5.92 -0.65
C ILE A 187 -12.98 7.14 -0.57
N VAL A 188 -11.97 7.19 -1.42
CA VAL A 188 -11.02 8.30 -1.56
C VAL A 188 -10.55 8.43 -3.00
N GLY A 189 -10.21 9.63 -3.43
CA GLY A 189 -9.60 9.88 -4.75
C GLY A 189 -10.55 9.72 -5.93
N GLY A 190 -11.85 9.66 -5.69
CA GLY A 190 -12.91 9.67 -6.67
C GLY A 190 -14.27 9.91 -6.03
N GLY A 191 -15.27 10.21 -6.84
CA GLY A 191 -16.60 10.55 -6.34
C GLY A 191 -17.63 10.69 -7.44
N GLU A 192 -18.89 10.87 -7.07
CA GLU A 192 -20.02 11.04 -7.98
C GLU A 192 -19.95 12.35 -8.78
N ASN A 193 -19.17 13.28 -8.29
CA ASN A 193 -18.87 14.58 -8.94
C ASN A 193 -17.55 15.12 -8.38
N LEU A 194 -17.09 16.23 -8.92
CA LEU A 194 -15.81 16.84 -8.55
C LEU A 194 -15.74 17.23 -7.07
N VAL A 195 -16.83 17.72 -6.50
CA VAL A 195 -16.86 18.10 -5.06
C VAL A 195 -16.66 16.87 -4.18
N ALA A 196 -17.34 15.78 -4.46
CA ALA A 196 -17.21 14.52 -3.73
C ALA A 196 -15.83 13.87 -3.93
N ALA A 197 -15.30 13.92 -5.17
CA ALA A 197 -14.01 13.32 -5.50
C ALA A 197 -12.82 13.97 -4.77
N LYS A 198 -12.90 15.28 -4.51
CA LYS A 198 -11.84 16.06 -3.87
C LYS A 198 -11.71 15.83 -2.36
N VAL A 199 -12.67 15.19 -1.71
CA VAL A 199 -12.67 15.05 -0.25
C VAL A 199 -11.58 14.09 0.19
N PRO A 200 -10.53 14.54 0.91
CA PRO A 200 -9.53 13.66 1.47
C PRO A 200 -10.10 12.87 2.65
N LEU A 201 -9.61 11.64 2.84
CA LEU A 201 -10.15 10.71 3.82
C LEU A 201 -9.45 10.81 5.18
N ASP A 202 -10.19 10.93 6.26
CA ASP A 202 -9.71 10.57 7.59
C ASP A 202 -9.78 9.04 7.75
N VAL A 203 -8.63 8.37 7.65
CA VAL A 203 -8.54 6.93 7.93
C VAL A 203 -8.95 6.70 9.38
N ASN A 204 -8.39 7.52 10.27
CA ASN A 204 -8.76 7.68 11.68
C ASN A 204 -8.41 9.10 12.17
N ASP A 205 -8.45 9.31 13.49
CA ASP A 205 -8.12 10.61 14.08
C ASP A 205 -6.67 11.07 13.85
N GLN A 206 -5.78 10.17 13.46
CA GLN A 206 -4.34 10.42 13.35
C GLN A 206 -3.85 10.46 11.90
N ILE A 207 -4.51 9.76 10.98
CA ILE A 207 -4.05 9.56 9.60
C ILE A 207 -5.02 10.20 8.62
N LYS A 208 -4.48 11.06 7.75
CA LYS A 208 -5.18 11.69 6.63
C LYS A 208 -4.63 11.13 5.33
N LEU A 209 -5.49 10.60 4.48
CA LEU A 209 -5.17 10.07 3.17
C LEU A 209 -5.69 11.00 2.09
N PHE A 210 -4.79 11.45 1.24
CA PHE A 210 -5.09 12.15 -0.01
C PHE A 210 -4.88 11.19 -1.18
N ALA A 211 -5.70 11.28 -2.20
CA ALA A 211 -5.53 10.47 -3.39
C ALA A 211 -5.90 11.26 -4.65
N PHE A 212 -5.02 11.23 -5.65
CA PHE A 212 -5.13 12.04 -6.86
C PHE A 212 -4.87 11.23 -8.12
N ASN A 213 -5.56 11.57 -9.19
CA ASN A 213 -5.17 11.18 -10.54
C ASN A 213 -4.41 12.36 -11.20
N HIS A 214 -3.17 12.12 -11.59
CA HIS A 214 -2.33 13.08 -12.31
C HIS A 214 -1.90 12.51 -13.66
N SER A 215 -2.88 12.15 -14.48
CA SER A 215 -2.65 11.60 -15.80
C SER A 215 -3.40 12.41 -16.86
N THR A 216 -2.66 12.93 -17.83
CA THR A 216 -3.26 13.66 -18.96
C THR A 216 -4.15 12.76 -19.83
N SER A 217 -3.83 11.47 -19.94
CA SER A 217 -4.66 10.49 -20.62
C SER A 217 -6.00 10.27 -19.92
N SER A 218 -6.04 10.31 -18.59
CA SER A 218 -7.27 10.20 -17.81
C SER A 218 -8.22 11.37 -18.11
N VAL A 219 -7.69 12.57 -18.26
CA VAL A 219 -8.49 13.75 -18.66
C VAL A 219 -9.04 13.56 -20.06
N ALA A 220 -8.20 13.17 -21.02
CA ALA A 220 -8.60 12.99 -22.41
C ALA A 220 -9.67 11.89 -22.58
N ASN A 221 -9.64 10.86 -21.72
CA ASN A 221 -10.56 9.71 -21.78
C ASN A 221 -11.80 9.86 -20.88
N GLY A 222 -12.04 11.04 -20.29
CA GLY A 222 -13.21 11.29 -19.45
C GLY A 222 -13.23 10.53 -18.11
N GLN A 223 -12.04 10.17 -17.57
CA GLN A 223 -11.93 9.44 -16.32
C GLN A 223 -11.94 10.35 -15.08
N ILE A 224 -11.79 11.66 -15.29
CA ILE A 224 -11.73 12.65 -14.20
C ILE A 224 -13.13 13.15 -13.87
N ALA A 225 -13.40 13.33 -12.58
CA ALA A 225 -14.64 13.89 -12.09
C ALA A 225 -14.83 15.33 -12.57
N THR A 226 -16.06 15.66 -12.94
CA THR A 226 -16.50 17.02 -13.27
C THR A 226 -17.63 17.46 -12.32
N GLU A 227 -18.12 18.67 -12.43
CA GLU A 227 -19.27 19.14 -11.65
C GLU A 227 -20.49 18.21 -11.79
N ASN A 228 -20.68 17.61 -12.97
CA ASN A 228 -21.86 16.84 -13.34
C ASN A 228 -21.55 15.36 -13.66
N SER A 229 -20.36 14.89 -13.42
CA SER A 229 -19.96 13.51 -13.74
C SER A 229 -19.05 12.92 -12.68
N ALA A 230 -19.30 11.66 -12.35
CA ALA A 230 -18.41 10.86 -11.53
C ALA A 230 -17.04 10.69 -12.18
N GLY A 231 -16.02 10.45 -11.38
CA GLY A 231 -14.66 10.19 -11.86
C GLY A 231 -13.62 10.30 -10.74
N ALA A 232 -12.37 10.19 -11.17
CA ALA A 232 -11.21 10.33 -10.31
C ALA A 232 -10.95 11.79 -9.93
N ASN A 233 -10.34 11.99 -8.76
CA ASN A 233 -9.97 13.32 -8.26
C ASN A 233 -8.74 13.88 -9.02
N PRO A 234 -8.86 14.97 -9.78
CA PRO A 234 -7.70 15.61 -10.39
C PRO A 234 -6.83 16.29 -9.35
N TYR A 235 -5.52 16.24 -9.55
CA TYR A 235 -4.60 16.99 -8.69
C TYR A 235 -4.75 18.51 -8.94
N ASN A 236 -4.90 19.24 -7.85
CA ASN A 236 -4.83 20.70 -7.82
C ASN A 236 -3.94 21.12 -6.64
N GLU A 237 -2.83 21.77 -6.94
CA GLU A 237 -1.81 22.10 -5.94
C GLU A 237 -2.31 23.07 -4.86
N GLU A 238 -3.05 24.11 -5.23
CA GLU A 238 -3.51 25.12 -4.27
C GLU A 238 -4.57 24.55 -3.30
N GLU A 239 -5.45 23.71 -3.81
CA GLU A 239 -6.42 23.00 -2.98
C GLU A 239 -5.70 22.01 -2.06
N PHE A 240 -4.73 21.26 -2.60
CA PHE A 240 -3.93 20.34 -1.79
C PHE A 240 -3.18 21.04 -0.67
N LYS A 241 -2.51 22.18 -0.95
CA LYS A 241 -1.81 22.98 0.06
C LYS A 241 -2.75 23.43 1.20
N THR A 242 -3.95 23.86 0.82
CA THR A 242 -4.95 24.31 1.78
C THR A 242 -5.39 23.18 2.72
N GLU A 243 -5.77 22.03 2.15
CA GLU A 243 -6.21 20.87 2.90
C GLU A 243 -5.06 20.24 3.71
N LEU A 244 -3.84 20.22 3.16
CA LEU A 244 -2.65 19.77 3.85
C LEU A 244 -2.36 20.63 5.09
N ALA A 245 -2.42 21.95 4.95
CA ALA A 245 -2.21 22.86 6.08
C ALA A 245 -3.26 22.62 7.17
N ALA A 246 -4.53 22.42 6.79
CA ALA A 246 -5.60 22.09 7.73
C ALA A 246 -5.38 20.74 8.45
N ALA A 247 -4.85 19.73 7.74
CA ALA A 247 -4.51 18.44 8.32
C ALA A 247 -3.33 18.57 9.30
N LYS A 248 -2.28 19.29 8.92
CA LYS A 248 -1.10 19.50 9.75
C LYS A 248 -1.40 20.34 11.00
N ALA A 249 -2.29 21.31 10.92
CA ALA A 249 -2.76 22.07 12.09
C ALA A 249 -3.45 21.17 13.14
N LYS A 250 -4.00 20.02 12.71
CA LYS A 250 -4.58 18.99 13.57
C LYS A 250 -3.59 17.87 13.93
N ASN A 251 -2.30 18.04 13.65
CA ASN A 251 -1.24 17.06 13.85
C ASN A 251 -1.50 15.70 13.15
N LYS A 252 -2.18 15.70 12.01
CA LYS A 252 -2.41 14.49 11.22
C LYS A 252 -1.12 14.03 10.56
N PHE A 253 -0.91 12.72 10.52
CA PHE A 253 0.05 12.08 9.64
C PHE A 253 -0.57 12.00 8.24
N VAL A 254 0.13 12.51 7.24
CA VAL A 254 -0.42 12.69 5.89
C VAL A 254 0.22 11.72 4.92
N ILE A 255 -0.61 10.87 4.31
CA ILE A 255 -0.25 9.98 3.21
C ILE A 255 -0.88 10.53 1.92
N VAL A 256 -0.12 10.50 0.82
CA VAL A 256 -0.57 10.95 -0.50
C VAL A 256 -0.42 9.80 -1.49
N ASN A 257 -1.53 9.34 -2.03
CA ASN A 257 -1.59 8.35 -3.09
C ASN A 257 -1.74 9.04 -4.45
N VAL A 258 -0.99 8.57 -5.44
CA VAL A 258 -0.96 9.19 -6.76
C VAL A 258 -1.12 8.14 -7.86
N GLN A 259 -2.21 8.24 -8.59
CA GLN A 259 -2.33 7.66 -9.92
C GLN A 259 -1.52 8.55 -10.87
N PHE A 260 -0.31 8.15 -11.18
CA PHE A 260 0.57 8.86 -12.11
C PHE A 260 0.49 8.23 -13.49
N PHE A 261 1.21 8.80 -14.47
CA PHE A 261 1.36 8.14 -15.76
C PHE A 261 1.97 6.75 -15.62
N GLU A 262 1.48 5.78 -16.37
CA GLU A 262 1.96 4.40 -16.31
C GLU A 262 3.38 4.30 -16.85
N CYS A 263 4.35 4.36 -15.95
CA CYS A 263 5.73 4.11 -16.25
C CYS A 263 6.10 2.68 -15.87
N TYR A 264 6.50 1.90 -16.85
CA TYR A 264 6.98 0.54 -16.65
C TYR A 264 8.50 0.54 -16.49
N ALA A 265 8.98 1.12 -15.39
CA ALA A 265 10.40 1.10 -15.05
C ALA A 265 10.71 -0.17 -14.25
N TYR A 266 11.49 -1.06 -14.84
CA TYR A 266 11.85 -2.34 -14.22
C TYR A 266 12.94 -2.18 -13.17
N PRO A 267 12.90 -2.94 -12.07
CA PRO A 267 13.97 -2.99 -11.07
C PRO A 267 15.34 -3.40 -11.62
N ASN A 268 15.41 -3.99 -12.81
CA ASN A 268 16.63 -4.38 -13.49
C ASN A 268 17.22 -3.29 -14.40
N GLY A 269 16.71 -2.07 -14.34
CA GLY A 269 17.12 -0.94 -15.17
C GLY A 269 16.64 -1.01 -16.62
N LYS A 270 15.81 -1.99 -16.98
CA LYS A 270 15.16 -2.02 -18.29
C LYS A 270 13.87 -1.24 -18.21
N ILE A 271 13.69 -0.31 -19.11
CA ILE A 271 12.51 0.51 -19.25
C ILE A 271 11.73 0.00 -20.44
N ALA A 272 10.48 -0.43 -20.19
CA ALA A 272 9.61 -0.90 -21.27
C ALA A 272 9.16 0.25 -22.18
N PHE A 273 9.04 1.47 -21.60
CA PHE A 273 8.69 2.69 -22.33
C PHE A 273 9.77 3.74 -22.09
N PRO A 274 10.64 4.02 -23.08
CA PRO A 274 11.73 5.00 -22.97
C PRO A 274 11.26 6.41 -22.59
N GLU A 275 9.98 6.72 -22.79
CA GLU A 275 9.38 8.00 -22.45
C GLU A 275 9.44 8.31 -20.96
N CYS A 276 9.49 7.28 -20.11
CA CYS A 276 9.56 7.45 -18.64
C CYS A 276 10.91 8.00 -18.17
N ASP A 277 11.98 7.87 -18.98
CA ASP A 277 13.32 8.38 -18.66
C ASP A 277 13.56 9.80 -19.18
N LYS A 278 12.70 10.29 -20.06
CA LYS A 278 12.86 11.63 -20.56
C LYS A 278 12.34 12.62 -19.52
N PRO A 279 13.10 13.67 -19.18
CA PRO A 279 12.62 14.77 -18.37
C PRO A 279 11.61 15.60 -19.17
N ILE A 280 10.47 15.02 -19.47
CA ILE A 280 9.31 15.75 -19.95
C ILE A 280 8.68 16.33 -18.68
N SER A 281 8.50 17.62 -18.64
CA SER A 281 8.02 18.39 -17.49
C SER A 281 6.71 17.89 -16.86
N ILE A 282 5.97 17.03 -17.56
CA ILE A 282 4.74 16.38 -17.11
C ILE A 282 4.92 14.90 -16.70
N HIS A 283 6.09 14.31 -16.91
CA HIS A 283 6.37 12.88 -16.66
C HIS A 283 7.54 12.63 -15.71
N ASN A 284 7.98 13.67 -15.00
CA ASN A 284 9.01 13.50 -13.99
C ASN A 284 8.38 13.01 -12.68
N GLN A 285 8.06 11.73 -12.63
CA GLN A 285 7.46 11.09 -11.46
C GLN A 285 8.28 11.35 -10.18
N LYS A 286 9.60 11.27 -10.27
CA LYS A 286 10.48 11.43 -9.12
C LYS A 286 10.38 12.83 -8.53
N GLU A 287 10.48 13.85 -9.35
CA GLU A 287 10.39 15.26 -8.89
C GLU A 287 8.99 15.57 -8.38
N PHE A 288 7.97 15.09 -9.07
CA PHE A 288 6.59 15.29 -8.67
C PHE A 288 6.27 14.65 -7.32
N PHE A 289 6.72 13.41 -7.07
CA PHE A 289 6.49 12.75 -5.80
C PHE A 289 7.29 13.40 -4.66
N ARG A 290 8.54 13.81 -4.92
CA ARG A 290 9.34 14.58 -3.97
C ARG A 290 8.70 15.91 -3.61
N HIS A 291 8.04 16.57 -4.56
CA HIS A 291 7.33 17.81 -4.33
C HIS A 291 6.23 17.69 -3.27
N PHE A 292 5.48 16.59 -3.22
CA PHE A 292 4.53 16.35 -2.12
C PHE A 292 5.20 16.31 -0.75
N ILE A 293 6.39 15.71 -0.66
CA ILE A 293 7.18 15.73 0.58
C ILE A 293 7.63 17.15 0.92
N ASP A 294 8.05 17.91 -0.08
CA ASP A 294 8.47 19.31 0.11
C ASP A 294 7.32 20.20 0.58
N LEU A 295 6.11 19.93 0.14
CA LEU A 295 4.90 20.60 0.60
C LEU A 295 4.50 20.18 2.03
N GLY A 296 4.95 19.02 2.53
CA GLY A 296 4.71 18.59 3.91
C GLY A 296 4.03 17.24 4.09
N ALA A 297 3.81 16.47 3.03
CA ALA A 297 3.37 15.08 3.14
C ALA A 297 4.39 14.24 3.93
N ASP A 298 3.95 13.17 4.59
CA ASP A 298 4.82 12.28 5.36
C ASP A 298 5.15 11.01 4.59
N ILE A 299 4.27 10.53 3.73
CA ILE A 299 4.49 9.39 2.81
C ILE A 299 3.85 9.73 1.47
N VAL A 300 4.49 9.29 0.37
CA VAL A 300 3.90 9.33 -0.97
C VAL A 300 3.92 7.94 -1.59
N VAL A 301 2.81 7.53 -2.18
CA VAL A 301 2.62 6.21 -2.77
C VAL A 301 2.08 6.32 -4.19
N GLY A 302 2.76 5.72 -5.16
CA GLY A 302 2.25 5.55 -6.52
C GLY A 302 1.40 4.30 -6.64
N THR A 303 0.17 4.44 -7.07
CA THR A 303 -0.81 3.34 -7.12
C THR A 303 -1.09 2.81 -8.52
N SER A 304 -0.61 3.49 -9.57
CA SER A 304 -0.95 3.18 -10.97
C SER A 304 0.00 2.26 -11.72
N ALA A 305 1.23 2.15 -11.27
CA ALA A 305 2.20 1.33 -11.99
C ALA A 305 1.81 -0.14 -11.93
N HIS A 306 1.67 -0.79 -13.10
CA HIS A 306 1.29 -2.20 -13.20
C HIS A 306 2.40 -3.18 -12.81
N GLN A 307 3.53 -2.70 -12.33
CA GLN A 307 4.62 -3.48 -11.76
C GLN A 307 5.23 -2.71 -10.59
N PRO A 308 5.80 -3.41 -9.61
CA PRO A 308 6.51 -2.74 -8.54
C PRO A 308 7.65 -1.89 -9.07
N GLN A 309 7.68 -0.65 -8.63
CA GLN A 309 8.77 0.27 -8.86
C GLN A 309 9.61 0.41 -7.58
N THR A 310 10.72 1.12 -7.68
CA THR A 310 11.60 1.37 -6.54
C THR A 310 10.96 2.28 -5.49
N TYR A 311 11.65 2.45 -4.39
CA TYR A 311 11.29 3.40 -3.33
C TYR A 311 12.54 4.18 -2.90
N GLU A 312 12.34 5.31 -2.23
CA GLU A 312 13.42 6.09 -1.63
C GLU A 312 13.00 6.72 -0.30
N LEU A 313 14.00 7.12 0.49
CA LEU A 313 13.82 8.04 1.60
C LEU A 313 14.27 9.43 1.13
N TYR A 314 13.34 10.35 0.98
CA TYR A 314 13.63 11.73 0.65
C TYR A 314 13.33 12.62 1.85
N LYS A 315 14.35 13.30 2.37
CA LYS A 315 14.25 14.07 3.63
C LYS A 315 13.69 13.23 4.78
N ASP A 316 14.19 12.00 4.93
CA ASP A 316 13.78 10.99 5.92
C ASP A 316 12.30 10.55 5.81
N LYS A 317 11.65 10.81 4.69
CA LYS A 317 10.27 10.43 4.42
C LYS A 317 10.20 9.45 3.25
N PRO A 318 9.44 8.35 3.37
CA PRO A 318 9.40 7.34 2.33
C PRO A 318 8.54 7.77 1.14
N ILE A 319 9.04 7.46 -0.05
CA ILE A 319 8.34 7.56 -1.33
C ILE A 319 8.37 6.18 -1.97
N TYR A 320 7.19 5.62 -2.29
CA TYR A 320 7.01 4.37 -3.02
C TYR A 320 6.46 4.69 -4.39
N TYR A 321 7.26 4.49 -5.44
CA TYR A 321 6.91 4.97 -6.78
C TYR A 321 5.86 4.16 -7.50
N GLY A 322 5.72 2.86 -7.16
CA GLY A 322 4.69 2.01 -7.74
C GLY A 322 4.56 0.69 -7.00
N LEU A 323 3.33 0.28 -6.73
CA LEU A 323 3.04 -0.94 -5.98
C LEU A 323 2.78 -2.16 -6.86
N GLY A 324 2.56 -2.01 -8.16
CA GLY A 324 2.25 -3.13 -9.06
C GLY A 324 0.81 -3.63 -8.95
N ASN A 325 0.52 -4.74 -9.62
CA ASN A 325 -0.82 -5.33 -9.67
C ASN A 325 -1.09 -6.26 -8.49
N LEU A 326 -2.06 -5.92 -7.64
CA LEU A 326 -2.57 -6.86 -6.64
C LEU A 326 -3.46 -7.91 -7.31
N PHE A 327 -4.41 -7.47 -8.15
CA PHE A 327 -5.28 -8.33 -8.97
C PHE A 327 -5.42 -7.74 -10.35
N PHE A 328 -4.85 -8.41 -11.34
CA PHE A 328 -5.03 -8.07 -12.74
C PHE A 328 -4.66 -9.27 -13.63
N ASP A 329 -4.82 -9.12 -14.95
CA ASP A 329 -4.59 -10.21 -15.90
C ASP A 329 -3.37 -10.02 -16.81
N GLN A 330 -2.46 -9.15 -16.42
CA GLN A 330 -1.22 -8.91 -17.19
C GLN A 330 -0.17 -9.99 -16.90
N ILE A 331 -0.39 -11.19 -17.47
CA ILE A 331 0.49 -12.35 -17.24
C ILE A 331 1.61 -12.50 -18.29
N SER A 332 1.62 -11.65 -19.31
CA SER A 332 2.61 -11.74 -20.39
C SER A 332 4.00 -11.26 -19.98
N TRP A 333 4.09 -10.47 -18.93
CA TRP A 333 5.33 -9.93 -18.38
C TRP A 333 5.47 -10.32 -16.91
N PRO A 334 6.53 -11.04 -16.54
CA PRO A 334 6.67 -11.59 -15.19
C PRO A 334 6.59 -10.54 -14.06
N ASP A 335 7.07 -9.33 -14.31
CA ASP A 335 7.07 -8.29 -13.27
C ASP A 335 5.69 -7.64 -13.07
N THR A 336 4.79 -7.71 -14.06
CA THR A 336 3.40 -7.26 -13.90
C THR A 336 2.52 -8.24 -13.12
N MET A 337 3.02 -9.46 -12.88
CA MET A 337 2.38 -10.42 -11.96
C MET A 337 2.75 -10.17 -10.49
N ARG A 338 3.56 -9.16 -10.20
CA ARG A 338 4.06 -8.83 -8.86
C ARG A 338 3.41 -7.58 -8.32
N SER A 339 3.29 -7.53 -6.99
CA SER A 339 2.85 -6.34 -6.28
C SER A 339 3.62 -6.18 -4.98
N LEU A 340 3.50 -5.01 -4.39
CA LEU A 340 3.92 -4.72 -3.04
C LEU A 340 2.69 -4.37 -2.21
N ILE A 341 2.56 -4.98 -1.05
CA ILE A 341 1.67 -4.51 -0.02
C ILE A 341 2.51 -3.72 0.98
N LEU A 342 2.19 -2.45 1.17
CA LEU A 342 2.77 -1.63 2.21
C LEU A 342 1.93 -1.78 3.47
N THR A 343 2.56 -2.06 4.60
CA THR A 343 1.87 -1.99 5.89
C THR A 343 2.53 -0.92 6.74
N HIS A 344 1.84 0.18 6.93
CA HIS A 344 2.28 1.30 7.77
C HIS A 344 1.86 1.03 9.22
N TYR A 345 2.82 1.10 10.13
CA TYR A 345 2.58 0.86 11.56
C TYR A 345 2.67 2.15 12.34
N PHE A 346 1.66 2.35 13.18
CA PHE A 346 1.58 3.49 14.09
C PHE A 346 1.36 3.03 15.52
N TYR A 347 1.94 3.73 16.46
CA TYR A 347 1.73 3.53 17.88
C TYR A 347 1.45 4.84 18.57
N GLN A 348 0.30 4.97 19.20
CA GLN A 348 -0.14 6.21 19.87
C GLN A 348 0.05 7.47 19.00
N GLY A 349 -0.33 7.39 17.73
CA GLY A 349 -0.22 8.48 16.76
C GLY A 349 1.15 8.69 16.14
N LYS A 350 2.17 8.00 16.62
CA LYS A 350 3.51 8.07 16.06
C LYS A 350 3.68 7.01 14.98
N TYR A 351 4.09 7.42 13.78
CA TYR A 351 4.54 6.50 12.74
C TYR A 351 5.81 5.78 13.19
N LEU A 352 5.82 4.46 13.07
CA LEU A 352 6.96 3.62 13.40
C LEU A 352 7.77 3.29 12.17
N GLN A 353 7.14 2.60 11.23
CA GLN A 353 7.76 2.20 9.96
C GLN A 353 6.72 1.64 8.99
N THR A 354 7.16 1.41 7.75
CA THR A 354 6.45 0.65 6.73
C THR A 354 7.13 -0.69 6.49
N ARG A 355 6.37 -1.78 6.57
CA ARG A 355 6.78 -3.09 6.05
C ARG A 355 6.37 -3.21 4.60
N ILE A 356 7.30 -3.63 3.74
CA ILE A 356 7.03 -3.96 2.34
C ILE A 356 6.90 -5.47 2.25
N SER A 357 5.75 -5.95 1.79
CA SER A 357 5.45 -7.38 1.60
C SER A 357 5.21 -7.64 0.12
N PRO A 358 6.20 -8.23 -0.59
CA PRO A 358 6.03 -8.58 -1.99
C PRO A 358 5.00 -9.70 -2.17
N THR A 359 4.19 -9.56 -3.21
CA THR A 359 3.21 -10.56 -3.64
C THR A 359 3.42 -10.97 -5.07
N LEU A 360 2.84 -12.10 -5.43
CA LEU A 360 2.76 -12.62 -6.78
C LEU A 360 1.36 -13.19 -6.98
N TYR A 361 0.76 -13.03 -8.15
CA TYR A 361 -0.39 -13.84 -8.53
C TYR A 361 0.02 -14.91 -9.54
N ASP A 362 -0.60 -16.08 -9.44
CA ASP A 362 -0.33 -17.22 -10.30
C ASP A 362 -1.16 -17.17 -11.60
N GLU A 363 -0.99 -18.18 -12.45
CA GLU A 363 -1.74 -18.33 -13.71
C GLU A 363 -3.26 -18.46 -13.51
N ASN A 364 -3.69 -18.73 -12.28
CA ASN A 364 -5.09 -18.80 -11.87
C ASN A 364 -5.59 -17.46 -11.29
N PHE A 365 -4.76 -16.43 -11.33
CA PHE A 365 -5.05 -15.10 -10.79
C PHE A 365 -5.27 -15.06 -9.26
N GLN A 366 -4.72 -16.05 -8.53
CA GLN A 366 -4.72 -16.05 -7.07
C GLN A 366 -3.47 -15.34 -6.54
N THR A 367 -3.66 -14.25 -5.82
CA THR A 367 -2.56 -13.47 -5.21
C THR A 367 -2.13 -14.10 -3.90
N TYR A 368 -0.81 -14.18 -3.67
CA TYR A 368 -0.19 -14.70 -2.45
C TYR A 368 1.10 -13.95 -2.09
N LEU A 369 1.50 -14.02 -0.82
CA LEU A 369 2.77 -13.48 -0.37
C LEU A 369 3.94 -14.30 -0.91
N ILE A 370 4.99 -13.63 -1.36
CA ILE A 370 6.23 -14.30 -1.77
C ILE A 370 7.01 -14.71 -0.52
N ASP A 371 7.38 -15.99 -0.45
CA ASP A 371 8.12 -16.55 0.67
C ASP A 371 9.57 -16.02 0.76
N GLU A 372 10.14 -16.05 1.96
CA GLU A 372 11.58 -15.94 2.17
C GLU A 372 12.28 -17.21 1.63
N PRO A 373 13.40 -17.16 0.90
CA PRO A 373 14.25 -15.98 0.64
C PRO A 373 13.91 -15.20 -0.63
N ALA A 374 12.92 -15.64 -1.44
CA ALA A 374 12.59 -15.02 -2.73
C ALA A 374 12.09 -13.56 -2.54
N SER A 375 11.33 -13.30 -1.48
CA SER A 375 10.90 -11.94 -1.10
C SER A 375 12.11 -11.03 -0.87
N ARG A 376 13.12 -11.50 -0.14
CA ARG A 376 14.34 -10.75 0.15
C ARG A 376 15.14 -10.45 -1.10
N GLU A 377 15.26 -11.40 -2.00
CA GLU A 377 15.95 -11.21 -3.27
C GLU A 377 15.22 -10.18 -4.14
N TYR A 378 13.90 -10.26 -4.19
CA TYR A 378 13.10 -9.30 -4.93
C TYR A 378 13.23 -7.87 -4.36
N LEU A 379 13.14 -7.70 -3.04
CA LEU A 379 13.34 -6.40 -2.39
C LEU A 379 14.75 -5.82 -2.64
N ARG A 380 15.78 -6.67 -2.70
CA ARG A 380 17.13 -6.23 -3.08
C ARG A 380 17.16 -5.63 -4.48
N ARG A 381 16.47 -6.24 -5.45
CA ARG A 381 16.39 -5.70 -6.81
C ARG A 381 15.73 -4.33 -6.83
N LEU A 382 14.67 -4.13 -6.05
CA LEU A 382 14.02 -2.83 -5.91
C LEU A 382 14.98 -1.78 -5.33
N VAL A 383 15.75 -2.13 -4.30
CA VAL A 383 16.77 -1.24 -3.71
C VAL A 383 17.88 -0.89 -4.70
N TYR A 384 18.40 -1.87 -5.47
CA TYR A 384 19.43 -1.60 -6.49
C TYR A 384 18.93 -0.76 -7.65
N ALA A 385 17.64 -0.78 -7.95
CA ALA A 385 17.02 0.08 -8.94
C ALA A 385 16.76 1.50 -8.43
N SER A 386 16.87 1.72 -7.10
CA SER A 386 16.73 3.04 -6.50
C SER A 386 17.72 4.02 -7.08
N PRO A 387 17.30 5.28 -7.31
CA PRO A 387 18.24 6.33 -7.63
C PRO A 387 19.31 6.40 -6.54
N LYS A 388 20.59 6.38 -6.92
CA LYS A 388 21.71 6.47 -5.99
C LYS A 388 21.55 7.73 -5.13
N GLY A 389 21.42 7.58 -3.84
CA GLY A 389 21.21 8.67 -2.91
C GLY A 389 20.69 8.24 -1.55
N TYR A 390 20.91 6.97 -1.17
CA TYR A 390 20.76 6.45 0.20
C TYR A 390 22.08 6.42 0.90
#